data_c2b6eadb5ddb0e0a5fea56bad69a54a0
#
_entry.id   c2b6eadb5ddb0e0a5fea56bad69a54a0
#
_cell.length_a   1.000
_cell.length_b   1.000
_cell.length_c   1.000
_cell.angle_alpha   90.00
_cell.angle_beta   90.00
_cell.angle_gamma   90.00
#
_symmetry.space_group_name_H-M   'P 1'
#
loop_
_entity.id
_entity.type
_entity.pdbx_description
1 polymer ?
#
loop_
_entity_poly.entity_id
_entity_poly.type
_entity_poly.pdbx_seq_one_letter_code
_entity_poly.pdbx_strand_id
1 'polypeptide(L)'
;MVIGRLHSIETMGLVDGPGIRTVFFLQGCPLRCLYCHNPDTQALQGGTEITPDFVLSKAKRYKTYYRDNGGVTFSGGEPLLQGEFLAETLKLLKENGFNTCIDTSGYGNEKYFKEILENTDTILLDVKSFSNQGYIEMVKQKMDGFYTFLDYVEKYFKGKIWFRHVMVPGFTDNKESMDKFIEIIKPYRDKIERVEILPYHLMGVAKYKEIGRDYKLKGVPAMNKEKAVMFESYVRSKLNLN
;
A
#
# COMPACT_ATOMS: atom_id res chain seq x y z
N MET A 1 15.41 -11.58 19.01
CA MET A 1 14.15 -11.98 18.33
C MET A 1 13.47 -10.70 17.91
N VAL A 2 13.26 -10.51 16.62
CA VAL A 2 12.61 -9.31 16.09
C VAL A 2 11.10 -9.44 16.30
N ILE A 3 10.47 -8.35 16.71
CA ILE A 3 9.03 -8.29 17.03
C ILE A 3 8.35 -7.26 16.16
N GLY A 4 7.23 -7.64 15.55
CA GLY A 4 6.31 -6.75 14.85
C GLY A 4 5.07 -6.45 15.67
N ARG A 5 4.41 -5.33 15.35
CA ARG A 5 3.13 -4.90 15.93
C ARG A 5 2.03 -5.12 14.91
N LEU A 6 1.15 -6.06 15.19
CA LEU A 6 0.01 -6.45 14.37
C LEU A 6 -1.24 -5.71 14.82
N HIS A 7 -1.97 -5.11 13.87
CA HIS A 7 -3.32 -4.59 14.11
C HIS A 7 -4.36 -5.71 13.94
N SER A 8 -4.38 -6.37 12.77
CA SER A 8 -5.37 -7.41 12.45
C SER A 8 -4.88 -8.32 11.32
N ILE A 9 -5.59 -9.42 11.09
CA ILE A 9 -5.31 -10.38 10.00
C ILE A 9 -6.61 -10.60 9.20
N GLU A 10 -6.49 -10.52 7.88
CA GLU A 10 -7.50 -11.01 6.93
C GLU A 10 -6.96 -12.25 6.24
N THR A 11 -7.69 -13.37 6.29
CA THR A 11 -7.17 -14.66 5.82
C THR A 11 -7.52 -15.02 4.38
N MET A 12 -8.45 -14.28 3.77
CA MET A 12 -8.98 -14.51 2.43
C MET A 12 -9.08 -13.21 1.63
N GLY A 13 -8.07 -12.33 1.74
CA GLY A 13 -7.99 -11.08 0.98
C GLY A 13 -7.97 -11.34 -0.53
N LEU A 14 -8.85 -10.65 -1.27
CA LEU A 14 -9.00 -10.79 -2.72
C LEU A 14 -8.57 -9.53 -3.49
N VAL A 15 -8.29 -8.44 -2.77
CA VAL A 15 -7.97 -7.13 -3.35
C VAL A 15 -6.61 -6.59 -2.88
N ASP A 16 -5.88 -7.37 -2.12
CA ASP A 16 -4.63 -6.98 -1.48
C ASP A 16 -3.40 -7.59 -2.17
N GLY A 17 -3.46 -7.72 -3.49
CA GLY A 17 -2.46 -8.29 -4.36
C GLY A 17 -2.98 -9.46 -5.20
N PRO A 18 -2.11 -10.14 -5.97
CA PRO A 18 -2.54 -11.23 -6.85
C PRO A 18 -3.00 -12.45 -6.06
N GLY A 19 -4.08 -13.09 -6.54
CA GLY A 19 -4.65 -14.31 -5.96
C GLY A 19 -5.32 -14.13 -4.60
N ILE A 20 -5.47 -15.22 -3.85
CA ILE A 20 -6.00 -15.20 -2.48
C ILE A 20 -4.83 -14.99 -1.53
N ARG A 21 -4.98 -14.08 -0.58
CA ARG A 21 -3.88 -13.69 0.30
C ARG A 21 -4.25 -13.73 1.78
N THR A 22 -3.29 -14.09 2.61
CA THR A 22 -3.36 -13.73 4.03
C THR A 22 -2.73 -12.37 4.21
N VAL A 23 -3.52 -11.41 4.65
CA VAL A 23 -3.09 -10.02 4.83
C VAL A 23 -2.82 -9.76 6.30
N PHE A 24 -1.61 -9.31 6.62
CA PHE A 24 -1.22 -8.84 7.94
C PHE A 24 -1.25 -7.31 7.95
N PHE A 25 -2.24 -6.73 8.62
CA PHE A 25 -2.32 -5.29 8.81
C PHE A 25 -1.46 -4.89 10.00
N LEU A 26 -0.35 -4.20 9.72
CA LEU A 26 0.59 -3.77 10.75
C LEU A 26 0.14 -2.46 11.41
N GLN A 27 0.48 -2.31 12.69
CA GLN A 27 0.18 -1.12 13.48
C GLN A 27 1.24 -0.04 13.24
N GLY A 28 0.81 1.22 13.17
CA GLY A 28 1.66 2.40 13.00
C GLY A 28 1.71 2.90 11.56
N CYS A 29 1.55 4.20 11.37
CA CYS A 29 1.68 4.89 10.09
C CYS A 29 2.23 6.30 10.30
N PRO A 30 3.25 6.74 9.54
CA PRO A 30 3.76 8.09 9.64
C PRO A 30 2.88 9.11 8.90
N LEU A 31 1.99 8.64 8.01
CA LEU A 31 1.11 9.50 7.22
C LEU A 31 -0.18 9.83 7.98
N ARG A 32 -0.80 10.95 7.59
CA ARG A 32 -2.11 11.40 8.08
C ARG A 32 -3.01 11.72 6.90
N CYS A 33 -3.25 10.69 6.05
CA CYS A 33 -4.10 10.82 4.87
C CYS A 33 -5.49 11.35 5.27
N LEU A 34 -5.97 12.38 4.58
CA LEU A 34 -7.27 12.97 4.84
C LEU A 34 -8.43 11.97 4.65
N TYR A 35 -8.23 11.01 3.73
CA TYR A 35 -9.19 9.97 3.35
C TYR A 35 -8.87 8.59 3.96
N CYS A 36 -8.08 8.51 5.03
CA CYS A 36 -7.66 7.22 5.57
C CYS A 36 -8.85 6.35 5.96
N HIS A 37 -8.87 5.10 5.49
CA HIS A 37 -9.91 4.13 5.85
C HIS A 37 -9.61 3.33 7.12
N ASN A 38 -8.34 3.34 7.55
CA ASN A 38 -7.88 2.63 8.73
C ASN A 38 -7.19 3.60 9.72
N PRO A 39 -7.89 4.64 10.22
CA PRO A 39 -7.30 5.61 11.13
C PRO A 39 -6.88 5.01 12.48
N ASP A 40 -7.43 3.86 12.83
CA ASP A 40 -7.11 3.01 13.98
C ASP A 40 -5.70 2.40 13.89
N THR A 41 -5.19 2.16 12.68
CA THR A 41 -3.82 1.66 12.49
C THR A 41 -2.74 2.75 12.58
N GLN A 42 -3.09 4.02 12.64
CA GLN A 42 -2.13 5.14 12.57
C GLN A 42 -1.30 5.32 13.86
N ALA A 43 -1.81 4.90 15.01
CA ALA A 43 -1.08 5.04 16.27
C ALA A 43 0.20 4.21 16.25
N LEU A 44 1.32 4.81 16.69
CA LEU A 44 2.60 4.10 16.78
C LEU A 44 2.65 3.08 17.92
N GLN A 45 1.76 3.24 18.89
CA GLN A 45 1.57 2.34 20.01
C GLN A 45 0.33 1.46 19.80
N GLY A 46 0.27 0.34 20.52
CA GLY A 46 -0.83 -0.63 20.41
C GLY A 46 -0.50 -1.80 19.49
N GLY A 47 -1.54 -2.50 19.06
CA GLY A 47 -1.41 -3.75 18.34
C GLY A 47 -0.89 -4.91 19.21
N THR A 48 -0.88 -6.10 18.64
CA THR A 48 -0.38 -7.32 19.28
C THR A 48 1.04 -7.62 18.83
N GLU A 49 1.91 -8.01 19.72
CA GLU A 49 3.26 -8.45 19.38
C GLU A 49 3.23 -9.78 18.64
N ILE A 50 3.92 -9.83 17.51
CA ILE A 50 4.08 -11.04 16.70
C ILE A 50 5.55 -11.22 16.27
N THR A 51 5.91 -12.46 15.97
CA THR A 51 7.24 -12.81 15.45
C THR A 51 7.18 -13.24 13.99
N PRO A 52 8.30 -13.26 13.25
CA PRO A 52 8.36 -13.85 11.91
C PRO A 52 7.84 -15.29 11.86
N ASP A 53 8.17 -16.12 12.87
CA ASP A 53 7.67 -17.50 12.96
C ASP A 53 6.15 -17.60 13.11
N PHE A 54 5.54 -16.67 13.85
CA PHE A 54 4.09 -16.59 13.92
C PHE A 54 3.48 -16.35 12.54
N VAL A 55 4.03 -15.41 11.76
CA VAL A 55 3.57 -15.14 10.39
C VAL A 55 3.74 -16.37 9.50
N LEU A 56 4.91 -17.02 9.54
CA LEU A 56 5.19 -18.23 8.79
C LEU A 56 4.21 -19.37 9.14
N SER A 57 3.90 -19.54 10.43
CA SER A 57 2.95 -20.58 10.88
C SER A 57 1.55 -20.33 10.32
N LYS A 58 1.11 -19.07 10.29
CA LYS A 58 -0.16 -18.68 9.66
C LYS A 58 -0.14 -18.89 8.15
N ALA A 59 0.94 -18.47 7.46
CA ALA A 59 1.10 -18.69 6.03
C ALA A 59 1.02 -20.20 5.67
N LYS A 60 1.69 -21.06 6.42
CA LYS A 60 1.63 -22.54 6.24
C LYS A 60 0.22 -23.07 6.41
N ARG A 61 -0.54 -22.57 7.39
CA ARG A 61 -1.92 -23.00 7.65
C ARG A 61 -2.86 -22.71 6.48
N TYR A 62 -2.68 -21.60 5.78
CA TYR A 62 -3.53 -21.16 4.67
C TYR A 62 -2.95 -21.47 3.29
N LYS A 63 -1.81 -22.16 3.19
CA LYS A 63 -1.08 -22.43 1.94
C LYS A 63 -1.96 -23.00 0.83
N THR A 64 -2.88 -23.92 1.16
CA THR A 64 -3.77 -24.57 0.19
C THR A 64 -4.70 -23.58 -0.54
N TYR A 65 -5.05 -22.46 0.11
CA TYR A 65 -5.92 -21.44 -0.48
C TYR A 65 -5.19 -20.50 -1.42
N TYR A 66 -3.87 -20.38 -1.33
CA TYR A 66 -3.10 -19.44 -2.15
C TYR A 66 -3.01 -19.86 -3.62
N ARG A 67 -3.15 -21.15 -3.89
CA ARG A 67 -3.00 -21.71 -5.25
C ARG A 67 -1.68 -21.27 -5.89
N ASP A 68 -1.72 -20.88 -7.19
CA ASP A 68 -0.51 -20.58 -7.97
C ASP A 68 0.00 -19.13 -7.80
N ASN A 69 -0.88 -18.18 -7.49
CA ASN A 69 -0.55 -16.74 -7.48
C ASN A 69 -0.87 -16.00 -6.17
N GLY A 70 -1.47 -16.68 -5.21
CA GLY A 70 -1.74 -16.13 -3.88
C GLY A 70 -0.54 -16.21 -2.94
N GLY A 71 -0.68 -15.67 -1.73
CA GLY A 71 0.40 -15.69 -0.74
C GLY A 71 0.15 -14.80 0.47
N VAL A 72 1.17 -14.11 0.90
CA VAL A 72 1.13 -13.22 2.08
C VAL A 72 1.29 -11.77 1.65
N THR A 73 0.46 -10.90 2.23
CA THR A 73 0.55 -9.44 2.07
C THR A 73 0.75 -8.76 3.42
N PHE A 74 1.66 -7.80 3.47
CA PHE A 74 1.78 -6.86 4.57
C PHE A 74 1.20 -5.52 4.17
N SER A 75 0.24 -5.02 4.95
CA SER A 75 -0.50 -3.78 4.75
C SER A 75 -0.78 -3.13 6.11
N GLY A 76 -1.84 -2.34 6.26
CA GLY A 76 -2.35 -1.83 7.53
C GLY A 76 -2.17 -0.34 7.71
N GLY A 77 -1.27 0.09 8.61
CA GLY A 77 -0.76 1.44 8.66
C GLY A 77 0.22 1.70 7.52
N GLU A 78 1.51 1.63 7.82
CA GLU A 78 2.59 1.62 6.82
C GLU A 78 3.57 0.50 7.18
N PRO A 79 3.63 -0.60 6.42
CA PRO A 79 4.46 -1.74 6.80
C PRO A 79 5.96 -1.43 6.80
N LEU A 80 6.44 -0.51 5.96
CA LEU A 80 7.84 -0.08 5.93
C LEU A 80 8.29 0.62 7.22
N LEU A 81 7.34 1.07 8.06
CA LEU A 81 7.65 1.65 9.36
C LEU A 81 8.25 0.59 10.31
N GLN A 82 7.88 -0.67 10.15
CA GLN A 82 8.41 -1.80 10.88
C GLN A 82 9.46 -2.56 10.07
N GLY A 83 10.41 -1.81 9.48
CA GLY A 83 11.33 -2.29 8.46
C GLY A 83 12.15 -3.52 8.86
N GLU A 84 12.67 -3.60 10.09
CA GLU A 84 13.45 -4.76 10.55
C GLU A 84 12.58 -6.02 10.61
N PHE A 85 11.41 -5.93 11.23
CA PHE A 85 10.46 -7.04 11.27
C PHE A 85 10.02 -7.48 9.89
N LEU A 86 9.72 -6.51 9.02
CA LEU A 86 9.26 -6.77 7.67
C LEU A 86 10.32 -7.48 6.82
N ALA A 87 11.57 -6.99 6.87
CA ALA A 87 12.70 -7.58 6.13
C ALA A 87 12.94 -9.04 6.53
N GLU A 88 13.06 -9.32 7.84
CA GLU A 88 13.27 -10.66 8.34
C GLU A 88 12.11 -11.60 8.01
N THR A 89 10.87 -11.09 8.13
CA THR A 89 9.67 -11.89 7.85
C THR A 89 9.53 -12.21 6.36
N LEU A 90 9.75 -11.24 5.46
CA LEU A 90 9.69 -11.47 4.02
C LEU A 90 10.75 -12.47 3.57
N LYS A 91 11.98 -12.35 4.07
CA LYS A 91 13.05 -13.30 3.80
C LYS A 91 12.65 -14.73 4.23
N LEU A 92 12.16 -14.88 5.46
CA LEU A 92 11.71 -16.18 5.99
C LEU A 92 10.58 -16.79 5.13
N LEU A 93 9.62 -15.97 4.69
CA LEU A 93 8.55 -16.42 3.81
C LEU A 93 9.08 -16.88 2.44
N LYS A 94 10.00 -16.14 1.83
CA LYS A 94 10.64 -16.49 0.55
C LYS A 94 11.43 -17.80 0.65
N GLU A 95 12.21 -17.98 1.70
CA GLU A 95 12.96 -19.23 1.97
C GLU A 95 12.04 -20.45 2.12
N ASN A 96 10.76 -20.23 2.54
CA ASN A 96 9.74 -21.27 2.64
C ASN A 96 8.81 -21.37 1.42
N GLY A 97 9.15 -20.70 0.31
CA GLY A 97 8.45 -20.79 -0.97
C GLY A 97 7.09 -20.11 -1.01
N PHE A 98 6.88 -19.06 -0.21
CA PHE A 98 5.67 -18.22 -0.26
C PHE A 98 5.85 -17.02 -1.19
N ASN A 99 4.81 -16.69 -1.95
CA ASN A 99 4.72 -15.42 -2.65
C ASN A 99 4.45 -14.29 -1.66
N THR A 100 5.18 -13.20 -1.81
CA THR A 100 5.18 -12.05 -0.90
C THR A 100 4.70 -10.79 -1.57
N CYS A 101 3.92 -10.00 -0.85
CA CYS A 101 3.41 -8.72 -1.30
C CYS A 101 3.50 -7.68 -0.18
N ILE A 102 3.81 -6.44 -0.53
CA ILE A 102 3.68 -5.29 0.36
C ILE A 102 2.72 -4.26 -0.23
N ASP A 103 1.87 -3.72 0.62
CA ASP A 103 0.95 -2.62 0.32
C ASP A 103 1.44 -1.39 1.08
N THR A 104 2.01 -0.41 0.35
CA THR A 104 2.79 0.66 0.96
C THR A 104 2.59 2.01 0.27
N SER A 105 2.85 3.07 1.00
CA SER A 105 3.00 4.42 0.49
C SER A 105 4.46 4.85 0.29
N GLY A 106 5.42 3.95 0.56
CA GLY A 106 6.85 4.20 0.39
C GLY A 106 7.54 4.93 1.54
N TYR A 107 6.92 5.00 2.73
CA TYR A 107 7.48 5.73 3.87
C TYR A 107 7.96 4.80 4.98
N GLY A 108 9.26 4.72 5.16
CA GLY A 108 9.86 3.87 6.20
C GLY A 108 11.32 4.17 6.45
N ASN A 109 12.02 3.26 7.11
CA ASN A 109 13.45 3.35 7.34
C ASN A 109 14.20 2.75 6.15
N GLU A 110 14.87 3.60 5.37
CA GLU A 110 15.61 3.23 4.16
C GLU A 110 16.70 2.16 4.39
N LYS A 111 17.19 2.03 5.61
CA LYS A 111 18.16 0.98 5.99
C LYS A 111 17.69 -0.42 5.58
N TYR A 112 16.38 -0.66 5.60
CA TYR A 112 15.79 -1.98 5.33
C TYR A 112 15.20 -2.11 3.92
N PHE A 113 15.11 -1.03 3.14
CA PHE A 113 14.43 -1.04 1.83
C PHE A 113 15.02 -2.07 0.87
N LYS A 114 16.35 -2.17 0.79
CA LYS A 114 17.00 -3.14 -0.09
C LYS A 114 16.54 -4.57 0.23
N GLU A 115 16.68 -5.00 1.47
CA GLU A 115 16.36 -6.37 1.89
C GLU A 115 14.86 -6.68 1.72
N ILE A 116 13.99 -5.73 2.04
CA ILE A 116 12.54 -5.82 1.82
C ILE A 116 12.25 -6.03 0.33
N LEU A 117 12.81 -5.21 -0.55
CA LEU A 117 12.55 -5.24 -1.99
C LEU A 117 13.09 -6.51 -2.66
N GLU A 118 14.26 -7.01 -2.23
CA GLU A 118 14.84 -8.26 -2.73
C GLU A 118 14.00 -9.50 -2.34
N ASN A 119 13.18 -9.41 -1.29
CA ASN A 119 12.32 -10.49 -0.79
C ASN A 119 10.81 -10.24 -1.06
N THR A 120 10.48 -9.30 -1.93
CA THR A 120 9.10 -8.97 -2.32
C THR A 120 8.85 -9.35 -3.77
N ASP A 121 7.74 -10.05 -4.06
CA ASP A 121 7.32 -10.39 -5.43
C ASP A 121 6.42 -9.33 -6.05
N THR A 122 5.53 -8.73 -5.26
CA THR A 122 4.61 -7.69 -5.73
C THR A 122 4.57 -6.51 -4.75
N ILE A 123 4.55 -5.31 -5.30
CA ILE A 123 4.33 -4.08 -4.52
C ILE A 123 3.02 -3.45 -4.97
N LEU A 124 2.10 -3.23 -4.04
CA LEU A 124 0.99 -2.30 -4.20
C LEU A 124 1.49 -0.94 -3.73
N LEU A 125 1.76 -0.03 -4.66
CA LEU A 125 2.38 1.26 -4.34
C LEU A 125 1.40 2.41 -4.55
N ASP A 126 1.04 3.04 -3.45
CA ASP A 126 0.12 4.15 -3.45
C ASP A 126 0.80 5.49 -3.75
N VAL A 127 0.49 6.11 -4.87
CA VAL A 127 0.85 7.50 -5.17
C VAL A 127 -0.22 8.41 -4.56
N LYS A 128 0.10 9.04 -3.44
CA LYS A 128 -0.92 9.75 -2.63
C LYS A 128 -1.28 11.13 -3.17
N SER A 129 -0.37 11.78 -3.89
CA SER A 129 -0.56 13.04 -4.63
C SER A 129 0.55 13.20 -5.68
N PHE A 130 0.58 14.33 -6.41
CA PHE A 130 1.46 14.51 -7.58
C PHE A 130 2.40 15.70 -7.47
N SER A 131 2.51 16.29 -6.28
CA SER A 131 3.43 17.37 -5.96
C SER A 131 3.76 17.35 -4.47
N ASN A 132 4.88 17.99 -4.10
CA ASN A 132 5.25 18.10 -2.69
C ASN A 132 4.18 18.84 -1.86
N GLN A 133 3.60 19.92 -2.42
CA GLN A 133 2.49 20.63 -1.77
C GLN A 133 1.27 19.72 -1.59
N GLY A 134 0.89 18.94 -2.61
CA GLY A 134 -0.20 17.99 -2.55
C GLY A 134 0.04 16.88 -1.52
N TYR A 135 1.28 16.39 -1.37
CA TYR A 135 1.61 15.44 -0.30
C TYR A 135 1.45 16.05 1.09
N ILE A 136 1.96 17.29 1.31
CA ILE A 136 1.78 17.99 2.58
C ILE A 136 0.30 18.20 2.91
N GLU A 137 -0.51 18.54 1.93
CA GLU A 137 -1.96 18.76 2.09
C GLU A 137 -2.71 17.46 2.35
N MET A 138 -2.48 16.43 1.53
CA MET A 138 -3.27 15.20 1.55
C MET A 138 -2.84 14.20 2.62
N VAL A 139 -1.53 14.10 2.92
CA VAL A 139 -1.00 13.04 3.80
C VAL A 139 -0.10 13.55 4.93
N LYS A 140 0.15 14.85 5.00
CA LYS A 140 0.97 15.53 6.04
C LYS A 140 2.44 15.08 6.05
N GLN A 141 2.96 14.70 4.88
CA GLN A 141 4.36 14.35 4.65
C GLN A 141 4.88 15.08 3.41
N LYS A 142 6.19 15.26 3.31
CA LYS A 142 6.84 15.70 2.07
C LYS A 142 6.95 14.52 1.10
N MET A 143 6.97 14.79 -0.20
CA MET A 143 7.06 13.76 -1.23
C MET A 143 8.46 13.08 -1.30
N ASP A 144 9.48 13.65 -0.68
CA ASP A 144 10.86 13.16 -0.72
C ASP A 144 10.99 11.70 -0.29
N GLY A 145 10.30 11.29 0.80
CA GLY A 145 10.32 9.90 1.27
C GLY A 145 9.78 8.91 0.22
N PHE A 146 8.74 9.29 -0.51
CA PHE A 146 8.21 8.48 -1.61
C PHE A 146 9.23 8.32 -2.75
N TYR A 147 9.91 9.40 -3.16
CA TYR A 147 10.96 9.32 -4.18
C TYR A 147 12.17 8.53 -3.71
N THR A 148 12.60 8.69 -2.46
CA THR A 148 13.64 7.83 -1.89
C THR A 148 13.29 6.34 -2.03
N PHE A 149 12.04 5.95 -1.72
CA PHE A 149 11.61 4.57 -1.91
C PHE A 149 11.63 4.15 -3.39
N LEU A 150 11.19 5.03 -4.30
CA LEU A 150 11.22 4.75 -5.74
C LEU A 150 12.64 4.54 -6.27
N ASP A 151 13.65 5.27 -5.79
CA ASP A 151 15.06 5.07 -6.14
C ASP A 151 15.55 3.67 -5.75
N TYR A 152 15.12 3.18 -4.57
CA TYR A 152 15.40 1.81 -4.14
C TYR A 152 14.65 0.78 -4.99
N VAL A 153 13.39 1.05 -5.37
CA VAL A 153 12.60 0.19 -6.26
C VAL A 153 13.27 0.05 -7.63
N GLU A 154 13.77 1.13 -8.20
CA GLU A 154 14.49 1.10 -9.46
C GLU A 154 15.73 0.19 -9.37
N LYS A 155 16.50 0.33 -8.30
CA LYS A 155 17.80 -0.31 -8.13
C LYS A 155 17.71 -1.78 -7.70
N TYR A 156 16.77 -2.13 -6.83
CA TYR A 156 16.78 -3.43 -6.16
C TYR A 156 15.56 -4.30 -6.43
N PHE A 157 14.43 -3.73 -6.86
CA PHE A 157 13.20 -4.49 -7.04
C PHE A 157 13.12 -5.15 -8.42
N LYS A 158 12.86 -6.47 -8.44
CA LYS A 158 12.76 -7.27 -9.66
C LYS A 158 11.34 -7.80 -9.94
N GLY A 159 10.42 -7.58 -9.01
CA GLY A 159 9.05 -8.06 -9.10
C GLY A 159 8.11 -7.16 -9.90
N LYS A 160 6.82 -7.24 -9.60
CA LYS A 160 5.75 -6.50 -10.27
C LYS A 160 5.16 -5.41 -9.37
N ILE A 161 4.70 -4.31 -9.98
CA ILE A 161 4.12 -3.16 -9.27
C ILE A 161 2.68 -2.98 -9.71
N TRP A 162 1.78 -2.85 -8.73
CA TRP A 162 0.46 -2.28 -8.89
C TRP A 162 0.50 -0.85 -8.39
N PHE A 163 0.51 0.12 -9.29
CA PHE A 163 0.40 1.52 -8.89
C PHE A 163 -1.06 1.87 -8.61
N ARG A 164 -1.30 2.48 -7.46
CA ARG A 164 -2.64 2.86 -7.02
C ARG A 164 -2.70 4.34 -6.69
N HIS A 165 -3.87 4.91 -6.93
CA HIS A 165 -4.18 6.27 -6.51
C HIS A 165 -5.63 6.36 -6.05
N VAL A 166 -5.87 6.91 -4.86
CA VAL A 166 -7.23 7.23 -4.40
C VAL A 166 -7.63 8.58 -4.99
N MET A 167 -8.57 8.56 -5.94
CA MET A 167 -9.11 9.76 -6.58
C MET A 167 -10.14 10.42 -5.68
N VAL A 168 -9.85 11.65 -5.24
CA VAL A 168 -10.70 12.42 -4.32
C VAL A 168 -11.34 13.59 -5.07
N PRO A 169 -12.69 13.74 -5.05
CA PRO A 169 -13.40 14.82 -5.71
C PRO A 169 -12.90 16.21 -5.30
N GLY A 170 -12.64 17.07 -6.27
CA GLY A 170 -12.14 18.42 -6.06
C GLY A 170 -10.65 18.53 -5.74
N PHE A 171 -9.93 17.40 -5.56
CA PHE A 171 -8.49 17.38 -5.29
C PHE A 171 -7.70 16.76 -6.44
N THR A 172 -8.05 15.55 -6.85
CA THR A 172 -7.26 14.79 -7.83
C THR A 172 -8.09 14.23 -8.99
N ASP A 173 -9.36 14.60 -9.09
CA ASP A 173 -10.34 14.07 -10.04
C ASP A 173 -10.38 14.80 -11.40
N ASN A 174 -9.22 15.17 -11.92
CA ASN A 174 -9.06 15.88 -13.18
C ASN A 174 -7.93 15.30 -14.05
N LYS A 175 -7.94 15.68 -15.33
CA LYS A 175 -6.98 15.18 -16.32
C LYS A 175 -5.53 15.57 -15.99
N GLU A 176 -5.29 16.79 -15.52
CA GLU A 176 -3.95 17.27 -15.18
C GLU A 176 -3.31 16.40 -14.06
N SER A 177 -4.10 16.04 -13.06
CA SER A 177 -3.69 15.11 -12.00
C SER A 177 -3.29 13.75 -12.56
N MET A 178 -4.05 13.22 -13.51
CA MET A 178 -3.73 11.92 -14.13
C MET A 178 -2.52 12.00 -15.05
N ASP A 179 -2.32 13.11 -15.75
CA ASP A 179 -1.10 13.31 -16.56
C ASP A 179 0.15 13.34 -15.65
N LYS A 180 0.11 14.01 -14.50
CA LYS A 180 1.19 13.99 -13.50
C LYS A 180 1.39 12.59 -12.88
N PHE A 181 0.32 11.85 -12.64
CA PHE A 181 0.42 10.46 -12.19
C PHE A 181 1.16 9.61 -13.20
N ILE A 182 0.82 9.74 -14.50
CA ILE A 182 1.50 9.04 -15.60
C ILE A 182 2.99 9.36 -15.61
N GLU A 183 3.37 10.64 -15.48
CA GLU A 183 4.78 11.06 -15.46
C GLU A 183 5.56 10.38 -14.33
N ILE A 184 4.97 10.23 -13.14
CA ILE A 184 5.59 9.57 -11.98
C ILE A 184 5.81 8.09 -12.22
N ILE A 185 4.82 7.39 -12.79
CA ILE A 185 4.86 5.91 -12.89
C ILE A 185 5.49 5.40 -14.20
N LYS A 186 5.53 6.24 -15.25
CA LYS A 186 6.06 5.88 -16.58
C LYS A 186 7.49 5.30 -16.55
N PRO A 187 8.45 5.77 -15.74
CA PRO A 187 9.78 5.19 -15.65
C PRO A 187 9.78 3.70 -15.27
N TYR A 188 8.76 3.24 -14.57
CA TYR A 188 8.63 1.87 -14.07
C TYR A 188 7.77 0.97 -14.96
N ARG A 189 7.45 1.40 -16.21
CA ARG A 189 6.50 0.74 -17.11
C ARG A 189 6.72 -0.77 -17.23
N ASP A 190 7.95 -1.23 -17.35
CA ASP A 190 8.27 -2.65 -17.54
C ASP A 190 8.01 -3.51 -16.29
N LYS A 191 7.90 -2.88 -15.12
CA LYS A 191 7.52 -3.51 -13.85
C LYS A 191 6.03 -3.40 -13.57
N ILE A 192 5.29 -2.52 -14.26
CA ILE A 192 3.86 -2.33 -14.02
C ILE A 192 3.10 -3.56 -14.47
N GLU A 193 2.42 -4.20 -13.54
CA GLU A 193 1.44 -5.25 -13.80
C GLU A 193 0.01 -4.66 -13.82
N ARG A 194 -0.25 -3.68 -12.94
CA ARG A 194 -1.58 -3.09 -12.81
C ARG A 194 -1.51 -1.61 -12.43
N VAL A 195 -2.49 -0.86 -12.89
CA VAL A 195 -2.79 0.50 -12.42
C VAL A 195 -4.23 0.51 -11.93
N GLU A 196 -4.47 1.09 -10.76
CA GLU A 196 -5.79 1.21 -10.15
C GLU A 196 -6.06 2.65 -9.73
N ILE A 197 -7.15 3.20 -10.24
CA ILE A 197 -7.69 4.48 -9.77
C ILE A 197 -8.87 4.19 -8.85
N LEU A 198 -8.58 4.19 -7.55
CA LEU A 198 -9.52 3.82 -6.51
C LEU A 198 -10.48 4.99 -6.24
N PRO A 199 -11.80 4.81 -6.40
CA PRO A 199 -12.74 5.88 -6.09
C PRO A 199 -12.80 6.12 -4.57
N TYR A 200 -12.58 7.38 -4.15
CA TYR A 200 -12.79 7.80 -2.77
C TYR A 200 -14.21 7.44 -2.30
N HIS A 201 -14.34 6.88 -1.11
CA HIS A 201 -15.61 6.50 -0.51
C HIS A 201 -15.66 6.77 1.01
N LEU A 202 -16.85 6.76 1.59
CA LEU A 202 -17.10 7.19 2.98
C LEU A 202 -17.11 6.03 4.00
N MET A 203 -16.77 4.80 3.61
CA MET A 203 -16.88 3.62 4.49
C MET A 203 -16.01 3.72 5.75
N GLY A 204 -14.85 4.41 5.68
CA GLY A 204 -13.96 4.60 6.82
C GLY A 204 -14.44 5.66 7.84
N VAL A 205 -15.44 6.46 7.51
CA VAL A 205 -15.84 7.63 8.35
C VAL A 205 -16.34 7.20 9.73
N ALA A 206 -17.02 6.07 9.84
CA ALA A 206 -17.53 5.56 11.12
C ALA A 206 -16.39 5.32 12.12
N LYS A 207 -15.24 4.79 11.67
CA LYS A 207 -14.07 4.53 12.51
C LYS A 207 -13.52 5.79 13.18
N TYR A 208 -13.58 6.95 12.48
CA TYR A 208 -13.13 8.22 13.08
C TYR A 208 -13.96 8.58 14.32
N LYS A 209 -15.27 8.38 14.25
CA LYS A 209 -16.16 8.61 15.39
C LYS A 209 -15.85 7.66 16.56
N GLU A 210 -15.59 6.39 16.27
CA GLU A 210 -15.24 5.37 17.26
C GLU A 210 -13.95 5.70 18.02
N ILE A 211 -12.95 6.26 17.32
CA ILE A 211 -11.67 6.67 17.93
C ILE A 211 -11.65 8.14 18.40
N GLY A 212 -12.81 8.82 18.43
CA GLY A 212 -12.94 10.20 18.93
C GLY A 212 -12.20 11.25 18.07
N ARG A 213 -12.10 11.02 16.76
CA ARG A 213 -11.38 11.92 15.82
C ARG A 213 -12.32 12.52 14.78
N ASP A 214 -12.06 13.76 14.40
CA ASP A 214 -12.77 14.42 13.30
C ASP A 214 -12.31 13.94 11.93
N TYR A 215 -13.28 13.60 11.08
CA TYR A 215 -13.00 13.30 9.69
C TYR A 215 -12.75 14.57 8.89
N LYS A 216 -11.59 14.66 8.23
CA LYS A 216 -11.11 15.92 7.61
C LYS A 216 -11.79 16.25 6.29
N LEU A 217 -12.33 15.26 5.56
CA LEU A 217 -13.06 15.45 4.30
C LEU A 217 -14.58 15.50 4.51
N LYS A 218 -15.03 16.04 5.65
CA LYS A 218 -16.47 16.24 5.92
C LYS A 218 -17.09 17.11 4.82
N GLY A 219 -18.15 16.59 4.20
CA GLY A 219 -18.85 17.28 3.10
C GLY A 219 -18.32 16.97 1.69
N VAL A 220 -17.16 16.30 1.56
CA VAL A 220 -16.72 15.81 0.26
C VAL A 220 -17.51 14.55 -0.10
N PRO A 221 -18.22 14.53 -1.25
CA PRO A 221 -19.00 13.36 -1.66
C PRO A 221 -18.10 12.20 -2.07
N ALA A 222 -18.64 10.97 -2.04
CA ALA A 222 -17.97 9.83 -2.63
C ALA A 222 -17.67 10.09 -4.12
N MET A 223 -16.53 9.56 -4.60
CA MET A 223 -16.14 9.67 -6.00
C MET A 223 -17.08 8.88 -6.90
N ASN A 224 -17.43 9.46 -8.05
CA ASN A 224 -18.15 8.74 -9.08
C ASN A 224 -17.29 7.61 -9.63
N LYS A 225 -17.81 6.38 -9.58
CA LYS A 225 -17.08 5.15 -9.95
C LYS A 225 -16.77 5.10 -11.45
N GLU A 226 -17.73 5.50 -12.27
CA GLU A 226 -17.57 5.52 -13.73
C GLU A 226 -16.47 6.50 -14.15
N LYS A 227 -16.40 7.66 -13.49
CA LYS A 227 -15.33 8.65 -13.73
C LYS A 227 -13.95 8.08 -13.31
N ALA A 228 -13.85 7.35 -12.20
CA ALA A 228 -12.61 6.70 -11.79
C ALA A 228 -12.16 5.64 -12.81
N VAL A 229 -13.07 4.79 -13.28
CA VAL A 229 -12.81 3.79 -14.33
C VAL A 229 -12.38 4.44 -15.64
N MET A 230 -13.03 5.55 -16.04
CA MET A 230 -12.64 6.33 -17.23
C MET A 230 -11.19 6.82 -17.11
N PHE A 231 -10.81 7.37 -15.97
CA PHE A 231 -9.44 7.84 -15.76
C PHE A 231 -8.42 6.71 -15.65
N GLU A 232 -8.78 5.57 -15.07
CA GLU A 232 -7.94 4.38 -15.08
C GLU A 232 -7.66 3.93 -16.51
N SER A 233 -8.70 3.84 -17.35
CA SER A 233 -8.58 3.51 -18.77
C SER A 233 -7.71 4.53 -19.52
N TYR A 234 -7.84 5.82 -19.20
CA TYR A 234 -7.01 6.88 -19.75
C TYR A 234 -5.53 6.67 -19.41
N VAL A 235 -5.20 6.42 -18.14
CA VAL A 235 -3.82 6.19 -17.68
C VAL A 235 -3.23 4.93 -18.35
N ARG A 236 -3.97 3.82 -18.35
CA ARG A 236 -3.54 2.56 -18.99
C ARG A 236 -3.25 2.74 -20.48
N SER A 237 -4.14 3.43 -21.19
CA SER A 237 -3.98 3.75 -22.63
C SER A 237 -2.70 4.54 -22.89
N LYS A 238 -2.40 5.56 -22.07
CA LYS A 238 -1.19 6.40 -22.21
C LYS A 238 0.12 5.64 -21.93
N LEU A 239 0.04 4.58 -21.12
CA LEU A 239 1.18 3.72 -20.80
C LEU A 239 1.27 2.49 -21.71
N ASN A 240 0.36 2.31 -22.68
CA ASN A 240 0.23 1.10 -23.50
C ASN A 240 0.15 -0.18 -22.63
N LEU A 241 -0.63 -0.16 -21.57
CA LEU A 241 -0.96 -1.30 -20.72
C LEU A 241 -2.29 -1.90 -21.21
N ASN A 242 -2.29 -3.22 -21.45
CA ASN A 242 -3.48 -3.97 -21.87
C ASN A 242 -4.51 -4.13 -20.76
#